data_73c6df5719f2e39a9d94c16241116f52
#
_entry.id   73c6df5719f2e39a9d94c16241116f52
#
_cell.length_a   1.000
_cell.length_b   1.000
_cell.length_c   1.000
_cell.angle_alpha   90.00
_cell.angle_beta   90.00
_cell.angle_gamma   90.00
#
_symmetry.space_group_name_H-M   'P 1'
#
loop_
_entity.id
_entity.type
_entity.pdbx_description
1 polymer ?
#
loop_
_entity_poly.entity_id
_entity_poly.type
_entity_poly.pdbx_seq_one_letter_code
_entity_poly.pdbx_strand_id
1 'polypeptide(L)'
;MGALFLSACSSDFLERNPLDQPSNEGFWNTEKDAVAAAMGCYDGWFSMTEVISLDCASDNAHDPFPWEGWSVQASGYATPSDPGTDYFGYNKMVRYNNFLENIHRPEMDDALRARLTAEVRFLRAWDYFWKVLFYGD
;
A
#
# COMPACT_ATOMS: atom_id res chain seq x y z
N MET A 1 36.62 -28.94 39.98
CA MET A 1 36.27 -27.61 39.42
C MET A 1 35.34 -27.85 38.26
N GLY A 2 34.03 -27.89 38.50
CA GLY A 2 33.00 -28.21 37.50
C GLY A 2 32.52 -26.91 36.82
N ALA A 3 32.65 -26.82 35.52
CA ALA A 3 32.08 -25.75 34.72
C ALA A 3 30.60 -26.06 34.43
N LEU A 4 29.70 -25.30 35.03
CA LEU A 4 28.27 -25.30 34.71
C LEU A 4 28.10 -24.53 33.38
N PHE A 5 27.81 -25.25 32.31
CA PHE A 5 27.32 -24.65 31.06
C PHE A 5 25.86 -24.30 31.24
N LEU A 6 25.55 -23.03 31.45
CA LEU A 6 24.22 -22.49 31.35
C LEU A 6 23.89 -22.31 29.83
N SER A 7 23.23 -23.31 29.27
CA SER A 7 22.56 -23.11 27.97
C SER A 7 21.28 -22.32 28.23
N ALA A 8 21.38 -21.00 28.10
CA ALA A 8 20.26 -20.09 28.27
C ALA A 8 19.62 -19.77 26.93
N CYS A 9 18.31 -19.95 26.89
CA CYS A 9 17.34 -19.38 25.96
C CYS A 9 17.50 -19.75 24.48
N SER A 10 16.66 -20.65 24.02
CA SER A 10 16.28 -20.64 22.58
C SER A 10 15.41 -19.40 22.32
N SER A 11 15.77 -18.60 21.34
CA SER A 11 15.01 -17.41 20.92
C SER A 11 13.58 -17.73 20.47
N ASP A 12 13.32 -18.97 20.04
CA ASP A 12 12.03 -19.46 19.54
C ASP A 12 10.87 -19.40 20.55
N PHE A 13 11.16 -19.32 21.84
CA PHE A 13 10.10 -19.30 22.87
C PHE A 13 9.36 -17.94 22.90
N LEU A 14 10.03 -16.86 22.51
CA LEU A 14 9.49 -15.50 22.56
C LEU A 14 8.93 -15.05 21.19
N GLU A 15 9.31 -15.69 20.10
CA GLU A 15 8.80 -15.40 18.76
C GLU A 15 7.52 -16.22 18.51
N ARG A 16 6.39 -15.69 18.97
CA ARG A 16 5.08 -16.25 18.65
C ARG A 16 4.39 -15.38 17.64
N ASN A 17 4.19 -15.92 16.44
CA ASN A 17 3.31 -15.33 15.46
C ASN A 17 1.88 -15.25 16.03
N PRO A 18 1.15 -14.11 15.86
CA PRO A 18 -0.26 -14.03 16.24
C PRO A 18 -1.05 -15.14 15.57
N LEU A 19 -1.91 -15.83 16.33
CA LEU A 19 -2.75 -16.92 15.79
C LEU A 19 -4.01 -16.40 15.09
N ASP A 20 -4.34 -15.15 15.30
CA ASP A 20 -5.53 -14.45 14.79
C ASP A 20 -5.26 -13.62 13.55
N GLN A 21 -4.00 -13.43 13.17
CA GLN A 21 -3.60 -12.70 11.97
C GLN A 21 -2.53 -13.47 11.19
N PRO A 22 -2.62 -13.52 9.85
CA PRO A 22 -1.56 -14.09 9.02
C PRO A 22 -0.25 -13.34 9.26
N SER A 23 0.76 -14.02 9.80
CA SER A 23 2.10 -13.45 9.85
C SER A 23 2.71 -13.45 8.45
N ASN A 24 3.60 -12.51 8.18
CA ASN A 24 4.30 -12.43 6.89
C ASN A 24 5.09 -13.72 6.58
N GLU A 25 5.51 -14.45 7.61
CA GLU A 25 6.22 -15.73 7.49
C GLU A 25 5.30 -16.89 7.10
N GLY A 26 4.07 -16.90 7.63
CA GLY A 26 3.09 -17.97 7.42
C GLY A 26 2.14 -17.74 6.24
N PHE A 27 2.11 -16.53 5.64
CA PHE A 27 1.14 -16.18 4.62
C PHE A 27 1.53 -16.65 3.22
N TRP A 28 2.81 -16.56 2.81
CA TRP A 28 3.28 -16.74 1.44
C TRP A 28 3.58 -18.22 1.10
N ASN A 29 2.60 -19.10 1.21
CA ASN A 29 2.79 -20.54 1.01
C ASN A 29 2.24 -21.05 -0.32
N THR A 30 1.16 -20.47 -0.83
CA THR A 30 0.44 -20.98 -2.00
C THR A 30 0.21 -19.89 -3.05
N GLU A 31 -0.08 -20.33 -4.28
CA GLU A 31 -0.53 -19.45 -5.37
C GLU A 31 -1.75 -18.61 -4.96
N LYS A 32 -2.69 -19.18 -4.19
CA LYS A 32 -3.87 -18.45 -3.71
C LYS A 32 -3.50 -17.31 -2.78
N ASP A 33 -2.47 -17.47 -1.96
CA ASP A 33 -1.99 -16.41 -1.07
C ASP A 33 -1.38 -15.27 -1.89
N ALA A 34 -0.61 -15.59 -2.93
CA ALA A 34 -0.06 -14.61 -3.86
C ALA A 34 -1.16 -13.82 -4.58
N VAL A 35 -2.19 -14.51 -5.07
CA VAL A 35 -3.35 -13.85 -5.71
C VAL A 35 -4.09 -12.97 -4.72
N ALA A 36 -4.34 -13.44 -3.50
CA ALA A 36 -5.00 -12.66 -2.45
C ALA A 36 -4.20 -11.41 -2.07
N ALA A 37 -2.87 -11.53 -1.96
CA ALA A 37 -1.99 -10.39 -1.71
C ALA A 37 -2.02 -9.37 -2.85
N ALA A 38 -2.01 -9.83 -4.12
CA ALA A 38 -2.15 -8.95 -5.28
C ALA A 38 -3.49 -8.22 -5.27
N MET A 39 -4.60 -8.93 -4.99
CA MET A 39 -5.93 -8.31 -4.84
C MET A 39 -5.94 -7.27 -3.71
N GLY A 40 -5.27 -7.54 -2.59
CA GLY A 40 -5.08 -6.58 -1.50
C GLY A 40 -4.33 -5.31 -1.92
N CYS A 41 -3.50 -5.36 -2.96
CA CYS A 41 -2.83 -4.19 -3.51
C CYS A 41 -3.79 -3.23 -4.24
N TYR A 42 -4.94 -3.70 -4.69
CA TYR A 42 -5.98 -2.85 -5.31
C TYR A 42 -6.86 -2.14 -4.27
N ASP A 43 -6.77 -2.52 -2.99
CA ASP A 43 -7.55 -1.87 -1.94
C ASP A 43 -7.18 -0.39 -1.81
N GLY A 44 -8.19 0.47 -1.85
CA GLY A 44 -8.03 1.91 -1.87
C GLY A 44 -7.43 2.44 -3.18
N TRP A 45 -7.43 1.67 -4.28
CA TRP A 45 -7.10 2.19 -5.59
C TRP A 45 -8.21 3.14 -6.07
N PHE A 46 -7.95 3.86 -7.13
CA PHE A 46 -8.75 4.97 -7.62
C PHE A 46 -10.26 4.67 -7.58
N SER A 47 -11.01 5.41 -6.77
CA SER A 47 -12.46 5.28 -6.60
C SER A 47 -13.20 6.41 -7.32
N MET A 48 -14.53 6.34 -7.34
CA MET A 48 -15.35 7.43 -7.88
C MET A 48 -15.14 8.74 -7.09
N THR A 49 -14.85 8.64 -5.80
CA THR A 49 -14.59 9.83 -4.96
C THR A 49 -13.37 10.59 -5.43
N GLU A 50 -12.27 9.88 -5.78
CA GLU A 50 -11.08 10.53 -6.33
C GLU A 50 -11.36 11.19 -7.68
N VAL A 51 -12.17 10.57 -8.56
CA VAL A 51 -12.55 11.17 -9.84
C VAL A 51 -13.33 12.47 -9.63
N ILE A 52 -14.33 12.46 -8.73
CA ILE A 52 -15.15 13.63 -8.41
C ILE A 52 -14.28 14.74 -7.78
N SER A 53 -13.40 14.38 -6.85
CA SER A 53 -12.52 15.36 -6.19
C SER A 53 -11.55 16.02 -7.19
N LEU A 54 -11.06 15.29 -8.18
CA LEU A 54 -10.22 15.83 -9.25
C LEU A 54 -10.99 16.76 -10.18
N ASP A 55 -12.25 16.45 -10.50
CA ASP A 55 -13.10 17.33 -11.26
C ASP A 55 -13.37 18.64 -10.48
N CYS A 56 -13.59 18.55 -9.17
CA CYS A 56 -13.75 19.72 -8.28
C CYS A 56 -12.45 20.51 -8.06
N ALA A 57 -11.29 19.89 -8.25
CA ALA A 57 -9.98 20.56 -8.21
C ALA A 57 -9.67 21.33 -9.50
N SER A 58 -10.52 21.20 -10.52
CA SER A 58 -10.46 21.91 -11.80
C SER A 58 -11.66 22.84 -11.96
N ASP A 59 -11.88 23.35 -13.17
CA ASP A 59 -13.04 24.14 -13.55
C ASP A 59 -14.24 23.30 -14.05
N ASN A 60 -14.12 21.97 -14.07
CA ASN A 60 -15.16 21.07 -14.57
C ASN A 60 -16.32 20.90 -13.59
N ALA A 61 -16.05 20.94 -12.30
CA ALA A 61 -17.07 20.76 -11.26
C ALA A 61 -16.81 21.70 -10.08
N HIS A 62 -17.81 21.85 -9.23
CA HIS A 62 -17.72 22.63 -7.99
C HIS A 62 -18.31 21.83 -6.84
N ASP A 63 -17.53 21.72 -5.77
CA ASP A 63 -18.00 21.16 -4.51
C ASP A 63 -18.81 22.22 -3.76
N PRO A 64 -20.13 22.00 -3.53
CA PRO A 64 -20.97 22.94 -2.79
C PRO A 64 -20.71 22.92 -1.29
N PHE A 65 -19.92 21.95 -0.79
CA PHE A 65 -19.68 21.72 0.61
C PHE A 65 -18.26 22.14 1.00
N PRO A 66 -18.06 23.36 1.55
CA PRO A 66 -16.72 23.88 1.83
C PRO A 66 -15.90 23.03 2.83
N TRP A 67 -16.57 22.20 3.63
CA TRP A 67 -15.89 21.29 4.58
C TRP A 67 -15.28 20.04 3.96
N GLU A 68 -15.61 19.70 2.71
CA GLU A 68 -15.01 18.58 2.00
C GLU A 68 -13.64 18.93 1.42
N GLY A 69 -13.38 20.21 1.18
CA GLY A 69 -12.08 20.71 0.77
C GLY A 69 -11.73 20.48 -0.72
N TRP A 70 -12.59 19.83 -1.50
CA TRP A 70 -12.28 19.44 -2.88
C TRP A 70 -12.08 20.63 -3.82
N SER A 71 -12.73 21.76 -3.59
CA SER A 71 -12.58 22.98 -4.39
C SER A 71 -11.46 23.91 -3.90
N VAL A 72 -10.72 23.55 -2.85
CA VAL A 72 -9.64 24.40 -2.32
C VAL A 72 -8.54 24.63 -3.34
N GLN A 73 -8.17 23.61 -4.12
CA GLN A 73 -7.16 23.73 -5.17
C GLN A 73 -7.63 24.62 -6.31
N ALA A 74 -8.86 24.41 -6.79
CA ALA A 74 -9.43 25.21 -7.88
C ALA A 74 -9.60 26.68 -7.50
N SER A 75 -9.88 26.97 -6.22
CA SER A 75 -10.02 28.33 -5.69
C SER A 75 -8.69 29.07 -5.50
N GLY A 76 -7.55 28.38 -5.59
CA GLY A 76 -6.22 28.94 -5.36
C GLY A 76 -5.89 29.20 -3.88
N TYR A 77 -6.67 28.67 -2.94
CA TYR A 77 -6.43 28.81 -1.50
C TYR A 77 -5.67 27.65 -0.86
N ALA A 78 -5.20 26.68 -1.67
CA ALA A 78 -4.41 25.57 -1.16
C ALA A 78 -3.12 26.06 -0.50
N THR A 79 -2.83 25.51 0.68
CA THR A 79 -1.61 25.79 1.46
C THR A 79 -0.97 24.48 1.89
N PRO A 80 0.30 24.47 2.32
CA PRO A 80 0.92 23.25 2.87
C PRO A 80 0.20 22.68 4.10
N SER A 81 -0.52 23.50 4.86
CA SER A 81 -1.32 23.08 6.03
C SER A 81 -2.76 22.72 5.68
N ASP A 82 -3.24 23.14 4.52
CA ASP A 82 -4.56 22.83 3.99
C ASP A 82 -4.45 22.64 2.47
N PRO A 83 -4.02 21.46 2.02
CA PRO A 83 -3.85 21.18 0.59
C PRO A 83 -5.18 20.89 -0.13
N GLY A 84 -6.29 20.83 0.60
CA GLY A 84 -7.60 20.39 0.10
C GLY A 84 -7.66 18.88 -0.05
N THR A 85 -6.87 18.29 -0.95
CA THR A 85 -6.79 16.84 -1.14
C THR A 85 -5.36 16.37 -0.87
N ASP A 86 -5.21 15.37 0.01
CA ASP A 86 -3.90 14.83 0.37
C ASP A 86 -3.62 13.48 -0.32
N TYR A 87 -2.65 13.48 -1.21
CA TYR A 87 -2.15 12.27 -1.90
C TYR A 87 -0.81 11.78 -1.33
N PHE A 88 -0.29 12.36 -0.27
CA PHE A 88 1.07 12.10 0.23
C PHE A 88 1.21 10.81 1.05
N GLY A 89 0.12 10.16 1.41
CA GLY A 89 0.15 8.91 2.20
C GLY A 89 0.95 7.77 1.55
N TYR A 90 1.75 7.04 2.35
CA TYR A 90 2.60 5.92 1.89
C TYR A 90 2.09 4.53 2.27
N ASN A 91 0.91 4.42 2.87
CA ASN A 91 0.36 3.14 3.35
C ASN A 91 0.23 2.08 2.24
N LYS A 92 -0.15 2.49 1.03
CA LYS A 92 -0.22 1.60 -0.12
C LYS A 92 1.17 1.13 -0.57
N MET A 93 2.19 1.99 -0.48
CA MET A 93 3.57 1.65 -0.86
C MET A 93 4.14 0.51 -0.02
N VAL A 94 3.84 0.48 1.29
CA VAL A 94 4.23 -0.63 2.17
C VAL A 94 3.66 -1.95 1.64
N ARG A 95 2.39 -1.95 1.24
CA ARG A 95 1.69 -3.14 0.71
C ARG A 95 2.29 -3.61 -0.62
N TYR A 96 2.56 -2.67 -1.55
CA TYR A 96 3.21 -2.99 -2.83
C TYR A 96 4.62 -3.55 -2.64
N ASN A 97 5.41 -2.94 -1.78
CA ASN A 97 6.77 -3.40 -1.50
C ASN A 97 6.77 -4.78 -0.84
N ASN A 98 5.92 -5.00 0.17
CA ASN A 98 5.77 -6.31 0.80
C ASN A 98 5.38 -7.39 -0.23
N PHE A 99 4.46 -7.10 -1.15
CA PHE A 99 4.13 -8.03 -2.23
C PHE A 99 5.34 -8.36 -3.11
N LEU A 100 6.03 -7.32 -3.61
CA LEU A 100 7.16 -7.48 -4.53
C LEU A 100 8.35 -8.20 -3.90
N GLU A 101 8.54 -8.07 -2.59
CA GLU A 101 9.58 -8.76 -1.83
C GLU A 101 9.25 -10.24 -1.62
N ASN A 102 7.99 -10.62 -1.54
CA ASN A 102 7.59 -11.97 -1.15
C ASN A 102 7.00 -12.84 -2.28
N ILE A 103 6.66 -12.27 -3.44
CA ILE A 103 6.03 -13.01 -4.56
C ILE A 103 6.86 -14.17 -5.09
N HIS A 104 8.14 -14.24 -4.80
CA HIS A 104 9.02 -15.33 -5.20
C HIS A 104 8.88 -16.60 -4.33
N ARG A 105 8.27 -16.48 -3.14
CA ARG A 105 8.20 -17.55 -2.11
C ARG A 105 7.20 -18.67 -2.48
N PRO A 106 5.94 -18.37 -2.88
CA PRO A 106 4.99 -19.41 -3.20
C PRO A 106 5.39 -20.22 -4.45
N GLU A 107 5.15 -21.52 -4.44
CA GLU A 107 5.18 -22.31 -5.66
C GLU A 107 3.93 -21.97 -6.49
N MET A 108 4.13 -21.51 -7.73
CA MET A 108 3.05 -21.08 -8.62
C MET A 108 3.52 -21.06 -10.08
N ASP A 109 2.56 -20.94 -10.99
CA ASP A 109 2.84 -20.75 -12.41
C ASP A 109 3.65 -19.47 -12.69
N ASP A 110 4.72 -19.59 -13.47
CA ASP A 110 5.63 -18.47 -13.74
C ASP A 110 4.97 -17.34 -14.55
N ALA A 111 4.05 -17.66 -15.46
CA ALA A 111 3.35 -16.66 -16.25
C ALA A 111 2.38 -15.86 -15.34
N LEU A 112 1.70 -16.54 -14.41
CA LEU A 112 0.87 -15.89 -13.41
C LEU A 112 1.70 -15.02 -12.47
N ARG A 113 2.85 -15.52 -11.99
CA ARG A 113 3.80 -14.75 -11.17
C ARG A 113 4.23 -13.45 -11.86
N ALA A 114 4.64 -13.58 -13.14
CA ALA A 114 5.07 -12.43 -13.95
C ALA A 114 3.93 -11.41 -14.12
N ARG A 115 2.71 -11.87 -14.38
CA ARG A 115 1.52 -11.01 -14.51
C ARG A 115 1.24 -10.25 -13.22
N LEU A 116 1.12 -10.94 -12.08
CA LEU A 116 0.83 -10.30 -10.80
C LEU A 116 1.94 -9.31 -10.38
N THR A 117 3.20 -9.66 -10.67
CA THR A 117 4.33 -8.75 -10.44
C THR A 117 4.20 -7.47 -11.27
N ALA A 118 3.82 -7.60 -12.55
CA ALA A 118 3.62 -6.45 -13.43
C ALA A 118 2.45 -5.57 -12.97
N GLU A 119 1.34 -6.18 -12.56
CA GLU A 119 0.16 -5.48 -12.02
C GLU A 119 0.56 -4.64 -10.78
N VAL A 120 1.23 -5.22 -9.80
CA VAL A 120 1.62 -4.50 -8.58
C VAL A 120 2.69 -3.43 -8.85
N ARG A 121 3.61 -3.67 -9.78
CA ARG A 121 4.55 -2.62 -10.24
C ARG A 121 3.82 -1.45 -10.89
N PHE A 122 2.77 -1.72 -11.68
CA PHE A 122 1.94 -0.68 -12.27
C PHE A 122 1.22 0.13 -11.19
N LEU A 123 0.57 -0.53 -10.22
CA LEU A 123 -0.11 0.15 -9.10
C LEU A 123 0.86 1.06 -8.32
N ARG A 124 2.07 0.57 -8.05
CA ARG A 124 3.11 1.34 -7.37
C ARG A 124 3.55 2.56 -8.20
N ALA A 125 3.75 2.39 -9.50
CA ALA A 125 4.12 3.49 -10.40
C ALA A 125 2.99 4.53 -10.50
N TRP A 126 1.74 4.08 -10.55
CA TRP A 126 0.56 4.94 -10.55
C TRP A 126 0.46 5.81 -9.29
N ASP A 127 0.68 5.23 -8.12
CA ASP A 127 0.68 5.97 -6.86
C ASP A 127 1.82 7.00 -6.78
N TYR A 128 3.02 6.66 -7.29
CA TYR A 128 4.11 7.63 -7.40
C TYR A 128 3.82 8.73 -8.40
N PHE A 129 3.17 8.41 -9.52
CA PHE A 129 2.76 9.42 -10.52
C PHE A 129 1.89 10.50 -9.86
N TRP A 130 0.89 10.13 -9.06
CA TRP A 130 0.04 11.10 -8.36
C TRP A 130 0.82 11.93 -7.35
N LYS A 131 1.77 11.34 -6.63
CA LYS A 131 2.63 12.08 -5.70
C LYS A 131 3.48 13.12 -6.43
N VAL A 132 4.13 12.73 -7.51
CA VAL A 132 4.93 13.65 -8.32
C VAL A 132 4.05 14.74 -8.97
N LEU A 133 2.84 14.38 -9.44
CA LEU A 133 1.92 15.33 -10.06
C LEU A 133 1.51 16.45 -9.09
N PHE A 134 1.24 16.11 -7.83
CA PHE A 134 0.75 17.08 -6.84
C PHE A 134 1.85 17.78 -6.05
N TYR A 135 2.98 17.12 -5.83
CA TYR A 135 4.02 17.63 -4.91
C TYR A 135 5.37 17.88 -5.58
N GLY A 136 5.52 17.48 -6.83
CA GLY A 136 6.79 17.57 -7.56
C GLY A 136 7.76 16.44 -7.19
N ASP A 137 9.01 16.59 -7.62
CA ASP A 137 10.13 15.68 -7.40
C ASP A 137 10.99 16.10 -6.18
#